data_657dae3b29ca63f51b0b409cbf9edb74
#
_entry.id   657dae3b29ca63f51b0b409cbf9edb74
#
_cell.length_a   1.000
_cell.length_b   1.000
_cell.length_c   1.000
_cell.angle_alpha   90.00
_cell.angle_beta   90.00
_cell.angle_gamma   90.00
#
_symmetry.space_group_name_H-M   'P 1'
#
loop_
_entity.id
_entity.type
_entity.pdbx_description
1 polymer ?
#
loop_
_entity_poly.entity_id
_entity_poly.type
_entity_poly.pdbx_seq_one_letter_code
_entity_poly.pdbx_strand_id
1 'polypeptide(L)'
;INYTCFDGDNSFSQSLCLTNTGVNTSQLNRLEKFVSDFQEKYLPESCDKIHTALDEIQRIHGLYSPLTLALAAALACGSFTFLLGGGIIEMLCAFFGAGIGNFIRCKLSKHHFTLFLCITASIACSCLTYTALLKLLELIYSVNLQHEAGYICSMLFIIPGFPFITSGIDLAKLDIRSGTERLTYSLIIITVATMTSWILSMLLGLKPLSFLPLHLALWQWILFRLLASFCGVFGFSIMFNSPLRLAAAAGVIG
;
A
#
# COMPACT_ATOMS: atom_id res chain seq x y z
N ILE A 1 8.75 3.19 21.73
CA ILE A 1 9.47 1.98 22.14
C ILE A 1 10.35 2.34 23.33
N ASN A 2 10.20 1.61 24.42
CA ASN A 2 11.06 1.73 25.59
C ASN A 2 11.87 0.44 25.68
N TYR A 3 13.18 0.55 25.82
CA TYR A 3 14.02 -0.61 26.10
C TYR A 3 14.96 -0.30 27.24
N THR A 4 15.23 -1.33 28.02
CA THR A 4 16.17 -1.29 29.14
C THR A 4 17.13 -2.45 28.97
N CYS A 5 18.42 -2.18 29.00
CA CYS A 5 19.48 -3.16 28.96
C CYS A 5 20.19 -3.17 30.32
N PHE A 6 20.51 -4.35 30.80
CA PHE A 6 21.24 -4.56 32.05
C PHE A 6 22.62 -5.17 31.75
N ASP A 7 23.67 -4.57 32.32
CA ASP A 7 25.03 -5.08 32.23
C ASP A 7 25.60 -5.10 33.65
N GLY A 8 25.50 -6.25 34.33
CA GLY A 8 25.79 -6.38 35.74
C GLY A 8 24.95 -5.43 36.60
N ASP A 9 25.62 -4.56 37.35
CA ASP A 9 24.98 -3.54 38.20
C ASP A 9 24.55 -2.27 37.44
N ASN A 10 24.92 -2.14 36.16
CA ASN A 10 24.55 -0.99 35.32
C ASN A 10 23.28 -1.27 34.55
N SER A 11 22.41 -0.28 34.50
CA SER A 11 21.21 -0.31 33.64
C SER A 11 21.21 0.87 32.67
N PHE A 12 20.94 0.60 31.43
CA PHE A 12 20.75 1.62 30.42
C PHE A 12 19.30 1.56 29.91
N SER A 13 18.59 2.69 29.98
CA SER A 13 17.20 2.79 29.56
C SER A 13 17.04 3.90 28.53
N GLN A 14 16.43 3.59 27.41
CA GLN A 14 16.15 4.58 26.38
C GLN A 14 14.71 4.47 25.89
N SER A 15 14.08 5.64 25.68
CA SER A 15 12.75 5.77 25.08
C SER A 15 12.88 6.37 23.68
N LEU A 16 12.39 5.66 22.67
CA LEU A 16 12.38 6.10 21.29
C LEU A 16 10.94 6.30 20.81
N CYS A 17 10.63 7.50 20.34
CA CYS A 17 9.36 7.79 19.70
C CYS A 17 9.47 7.52 18.18
N LEU A 18 8.70 6.57 17.67
CA LEU A 18 8.60 6.31 16.24
C LEU A 18 7.51 7.19 15.65
N THR A 19 7.89 8.17 14.84
CA THR A 19 6.97 9.11 14.20
C THR A 19 6.34 8.55 12.91
N ASN A 20 6.92 7.50 12.34
CA ASN A 20 6.46 6.90 11.09
C ASN A 20 6.29 5.39 11.26
N THR A 21 5.08 4.90 10.96
CA THR A 21 4.72 3.48 10.97
C THR A 21 4.83 2.82 9.59
N GLY A 22 5.46 3.50 8.63
CA GLY A 22 5.66 2.97 7.27
C GLY A 22 6.48 1.67 7.27
N VAL A 23 6.08 0.73 6.42
CA VAL A 23 6.76 -0.55 6.27
C VAL A 23 7.74 -0.48 5.12
N ASN A 24 8.97 -0.88 5.38
CA ASN A 24 10.01 -1.09 4.38
C ASN A 24 10.46 -2.55 4.41
N THR A 25 9.85 -3.37 3.57
CA THR A 25 10.13 -4.82 3.54
C THR A 25 11.56 -5.13 3.11
N SER A 26 12.22 -4.23 2.37
CA SER A 26 13.65 -4.39 2.04
C SER A 26 14.54 -4.28 3.27
N GLN A 27 14.28 -3.30 4.14
CA GLN A 27 14.98 -3.18 5.42
C GLN A 27 14.69 -4.38 6.33
N LEU A 28 13.42 -4.78 6.41
CA LEU A 28 13.00 -5.93 7.23
C LEU A 28 13.72 -7.20 6.80
N ASN A 29 13.76 -7.49 5.50
CA ASN A 29 14.44 -8.67 4.97
C ASN A 29 15.96 -8.67 5.25
N ARG A 30 16.61 -7.51 5.19
CA ARG A 30 18.04 -7.40 5.53
C ARG A 30 18.28 -7.53 7.03
N LEU A 31 17.39 -6.98 7.85
CA LEU A 31 17.47 -7.13 9.30
C LEU A 31 17.27 -8.57 9.72
N GLU A 32 16.31 -9.27 9.12
CA GLU A 32 16.06 -10.69 9.35
C GLU A 32 17.29 -11.55 8.99
N LYS A 33 17.91 -11.25 7.83
CA LYS A 33 19.16 -11.91 7.44
C LYS A 33 20.30 -11.60 8.41
N PHE A 34 20.43 -10.34 8.85
CA PHE A 34 21.42 -9.95 9.85
C PHE A 34 21.24 -10.75 11.15
N VAL A 35 20.00 -10.89 11.64
CA VAL A 35 19.70 -11.66 12.86
C VAL A 35 19.99 -13.15 12.67
N SER A 36 19.64 -13.75 11.52
CA SER A 36 19.93 -15.15 11.25
C SER A 36 21.42 -15.46 11.16
N ASP A 37 22.20 -14.55 10.58
CA ASP A 37 23.64 -14.69 10.41
C ASP A 37 24.44 -14.22 11.64
N PHE A 38 23.75 -13.68 12.68
CA PHE A 38 24.40 -12.99 13.79
C PHE A 38 25.41 -13.84 14.55
N GLN A 39 25.03 -15.07 14.90
CA GLN A 39 25.89 -15.97 15.69
C GLN A 39 27.16 -16.37 14.95
N GLU A 40 27.06 -16.62 13.65
CA GLU A 40 28.19 -17.14 12.87
C GLU A 40 29.10 -16.02 12.39
N LYS A 41 28.52 -14.89 11.98
CA LYS A 41 29.23 -13.84 11.24
C LYS A 41 29.58 -12.62 12.07
N TYR A 42 28.69 -12.20 12.97
CA TYR A 42 28.81 -10.92 13.68
C TYR A 42 29.26 -11.07 15.13
N LEU A 43 28.93 -12.18 15.80
CA LEU A 43 29.33 -12.41 17.22
C LEU A 43 30.84 -12.36 17.42
N PRO A 44 31.72 -12.91 16.54
CA PRO A 44 33.15 -12.82 16.69
C PRO A 44 33.75 -11.45 16.30
N GLU A 45 32.96 -10.54 15.76
CA GLU A 45 33.42 -9.23 15.28
C GLU A 45 33.37 -8.16 16.38
N SER A 46 34.05 -7.03 16.14
CA SER A 46 34.00 -5.90 17.06
C SER A 46 32.65 -5.21 17.06
N CYS A 47 32.27 -4.58 18.18
CA CYS A 47 31.05 -3.78 18.29
C CYS A 47 30.91 -2.72 17.18
N ASP A 48 32.01 -2.09 16.77
CA ASP A 48 32.00 -1.07 15.71
C ASP A 48 31.56 -1.63 14.35
N LYS A 49 31.95 -2.89 14.03
CA LYS A 49 31.49 -3.54 12.79
C LYS A 49 30.02 -3.90 12.84
N ILE A 50 29.54 -4.31 14.03
CA ILE A 50 28.11 -4.59 14.24
C ILE A 50 27.28 -3.31 14.05
N HIS A 51 27.72 -2.20 14.67
CA HIS A 51 27.07 -0.91 14.50
C HIS A 51 27.09 -0.43 13.04
N THR A 52 28.23 -0.58 12.36
CA THR A 52 28.34 -0.21 10.93
C THR A 52 27.35 -0.99 10.08
N ALA A 53 27.21 -2.31 10.31
CA ALA A 53 26.26 -3.15 9.58
C ALA A 53 24.80 -2.76 9.85
N LEU A 54 24.45 -2.40 11.09
CA LEU A 54 23.11 -1.92 11.44
C LEU A 54 22.83 -0.54 10.83
N ASP A 55 23.81 0.36 10.85
CA ASP A 55 23.71 1.68 10.23
C ASP A 55 23.51 1.58 8.71
N GLU A 56 24.19 0.64 8.04
CA GLU A 56 23.98 0.37 6.62
C GLU A 56 22.55 -0.07 6.34
N ILE A 57 21.99 -0.96 7.18
CA ILE A 57 20.60 -1.40 7.06
C ILE A 57 19.63 -0.24 7.28
N GLN A 58 19.91 0.63 8.27
CA GLN A 58 19.07 1.78 8.59
C GLN A 58 19.08 2.83 7.47
N ARG A 59 20.20 3.01 6.78
CA ARG A 59 20.35 3.96 5.66
C ARG A 59 19.69 3.52 4.37
N ILE A 60 19.11 2.33 4.31
CA ILE A 60 18.41 1.86 3.11
C ILE A 60 17.16 2.72 2.89
N HIS A 61 17.25 3.58 1.90
CA HIS A 61 16.12 4.37 1.41
C HIS A 61 15.24 3.55 0.48
N GLY A 62 14.10 4.11 0.08
CA GLY A 62 13.20 3.44 -0.84
C GLY A 62 13.90 2.97 -2.12
N LEU A 63 13.70 1.71 -2.50
CA LEU A 63 14.29 1.09 -3.70
C LEU A 63 13.74 1.69 -4.98
N TYR A 64 12.54 2.25 -4.93
CA TYR A 64 11.77 2.61 -6.11
C TYR A 64 11.55 4.12 -6.22
N SER A 65 11.58 4.59 -7.47
CA SER A 65 11.24 5.97 -7.78
C SER A 65 9.74 6.23 -7.58
N PRO A 66 9.30 7.49 -7.38
CA PRO A 66 7.88 7.82 -7.28
C PRO A 66 7.07 7.38 -8.51
N LEU A 67 7.67 7.38 -9.69
CA LEU A 67 7.03 6.91 -10.91
C LEU A 67 6.83 5.39 -10.89
N THR A 68 7.81 4.63 -10.44
CA THR A 68 7.70 3.17 -10.28
C THR A 68 6.61 2.81 -9.27
N LEU A 69 6.54 3.54 -8.13
CA LEU A 69 5.49 3.37 -7.14
C LEU A 69 4.10 3.73 -7.68
N ALA A 70 4.02 4.74 -8.55
CA ALA A 70 2.78 5.11 -9.22
C ALA A 70 2.31 4.02 -10.18
N LEU A 71 3.23 3.45 -10.98
CA LEU A 71 2.91 2.32 -11.87
C LEU A 71 2.53 1.06 -11.10
N ALA A 72 3.18 0.80 -9.98
CA ALA A 72 2.83 -0.33 -9.11
C ALA A 72 1.42 -0.18 -8.52
N ALA A 73 1.06 1.02 -8.05
CA ALA A 73 -0.29 1.32 -7.58
C ALA A 73 -1.34 1.22 -8.71
N ALA A 74 -1.01 1.72 -9.90
CA ALA A 74 -1.85 1.60 -11.09
C ALA A 74 -2.14 0.12 -11.42
N LEU A 75 -1.09 -0.70 -11.48
CA LEU A 75 -1.20 -2.13 -11.74
C LEU A 75 -2.03 -2.84 -10.66
N ALA A 76 -1.75 -2.56 -9.39
CA ALA A 76 -2.46 -3.15 -8.27
C ALA A 76 -3.96 -2.81 -8.31
N CYS A 77 -4.30 -1.52 -8.36
CA CYS A 77 -5.70 -1.07 -8.34
C CYS A 77 -6.47 -1.50 -9.59
N GLY A 78 -5.87 -1.45 -10.77
CA GLY A 78 -6.48 -1.95 -12.01
C GLY A 78 -6.79 -3.45 -11.92
N SER A 79 -5.86 -4.25 -11.41
CA SER A 79 -6.03 -5.70 -11.21
C SER A 79 -7.12 -6.01 -10.17
N PHE A 80 -7.11 -5.33 -9.03
CA PHE A 80 -8.14 -5.49 -8.01
C PHE A 80 -9.53 -5.08 -8.49
N THR A 81 -9.61 -4.10 -9.40
CA THR A 81 -10.89 -3.74 -10.05
C THR A 81 -11.52 -4.95 -10.74
N PHE A 82 -10.72 -5.73 -11.47
CA PHE A 82 -11.21 -6.96 -12.11
C PHE A 82 -11.62 -8.02 -11.07
N LEU A 83 -10.82 -8.22 -10.02
CA LEU A 83 -11.13 -9.18 -8.95
C LEU A 83 -12.44 -8.86 -8.23
N LEU A 84 -12.78 -7.58 -8.12
CA LEU A 84 -14.03 -7.10 -7.55
C LEU A 84 -15.22 -7.15 -8.53
N GLY A 85 -14.98 -7.54 -9.77
CA GLY A 85 -16.02 -7.73 -10.78
C GLY A 85 -16.12 -6.59 -11.82
N GLY A 86 -15.20 -5.61 -11.79
CA GLY A 86 -15.16 -4.54 -12.79
C GLY A 86 -14.69 -5.03 -14.16
N GLY A 87 -15.17 -4.38 -15.23
CA GLY A 87 -14.78 -4.65 -16.61
C GLY A 87 -13.50 -3.97 -17.04
N ILE A 88 -13.17 -4.05 -18.33
CA ILE A 88 -11.95 -3.48 -18.90
C ILE A 88 -11.94 -1.96 -18.78
N ILE A 89 -13.08 -1.31 -18.89
CA ILE A 89 -13.21 0.15 -18.81
C ILE A 89 -12.86 0.62 -17.39
N GLU A 90 -13.47 -0.01 -16.37
CA GLU A 90 -13.20 0.29 -14.97
C GLU A 90 -11.74 -0.01 -14.61
N MET A 91 -11.18 -1.10 -15.13
CA MET A 91 -9.77 -1.45 -14.93
C MET A 91 -8.84 -0.35 -15.45
N LEU A 92 -9.06 0.13 -16.68
CA LEU A 92 -8.24 1.19 -17.29
C LEU A 92 -8.40 2.51 -16.54
N CYS A 93 -9.62 2.91 -16.23
CA CYS A 93 -9.86 4.15 -15.47
C CYS A 93 -9.25 4.09 -14.07
N ALA A 94 -9.38 2.94 -13.38
CA ALA A 94 -8.77 2.74 -12.07
C ALA A 94 -7.24 2.69 -12.13
N PHE A 95 -6.67 2.08 -13.17
CA PHE A 95 -5.23 2.05 -13.41
C PHE A 95 -4.64 3.48 -13.46
N PHE A 96 -5.18 4.32 -14.32
CA PHE A 96 -4.69 5.70 -14.46
C PHE A 96 -5.03 6.54 -13.21
N GLY A 97 -6.23 6.39 -12.65
CA GLY A 97 -6.64 7.09 -11.44
C GLY A 97 -5.72 6.79 -10.26
N ALA A 98 -5.46 5.52 -9.98
CA ALA A 98 -4.56 5.10 -8.90
C ALA A 98 -3.11 5.52 -9.15
N GLY A 99 -2.63 5.41 -10.39
CA GLY A 99 -1.28 5.82 -10.76
C GLY A 99 -1.02 7.30 -10.46
N ILE A 100 -1.92 8.18 -10.94
CA ILE A 100 -1.82 9.62 -10.72
C ILE A 100 -2.00 9.95 -9.23
N GLY A 101 -3.00 9.36 -8.57
CA GLY A 101 -3.22 9.55 -7.13
C GLY A 101 -2.01 9.19 -6.29
N ASN A 102 -1.40 8.02 -6.52
CA ASN A 102 -0.22 7.60 -5.77
C ASN A 102 1.03 8.44 -6.11
N PHE A 103 1.18 8.88 -7.35
CA PHE A 103 2.27 9.79 -7.71
C PHE A 103 2.20 11.12 -6.94
N ILE A 104 1.00 11.69 -6.82
CA ILE A 104 0.76 12.90 -6.05
C ILE A 104 1.03 12.65 -4.57
N ARG A 105 0.57 11.53 -4.01
CA ARG A 105 0.87 11.13 -2.64
C ARG A 105 2.37 11.08 -2.37
N CYS A 106 3.14 10.43 -3.25
CA CYS A 106 4.59 10.34 -3.12
C CYS A 106 5.27 11.71 -3.17
N LYS A 107 4.81 12.60 -4.05
CA LYS A 107 5.34 13.97 -4.12
C LYS A 107 5.01 14.80 -2.89
N LEU A 108 3.76 14.81 -2.44
CA LEU A 108 3.35 15.55 -1.24
C LEU A 108 4.07 15.05 0.02
N SER A 109 4.22 13.72 0.16
CA SER A 109 4.96 13.13 1.26
C SER A 109 6.43 13.56 1.28
N LYS A 110 7.09 13.68 0.11
CA LYS A 110 8.46 14.19 0.00
C LYS A 110 8.60 15.66 0.43
N HIS A 111 7.55 16.45 0.28
CA HIS A 111 7.52 17.85 0.72
C HIS A 111 7.05 18.01 2.17
N HIS A 112 7.00 16.91 2.94
CA HIS A 112 6.63 16.89 4.36
C HIS A 112 5.25 17.49 4.68
N PHE A 113 4.31 17.40 3.73
CA PHE A 113 2.92 17.76 4.01
C PHE A 113 2.29 16.79 5.01
N THR A 114 1.25 17.26 5.71
CA THR A 114 0.53 16.45 6.69
C THR A 114 -0.09 15.20 6.06
N LEU A 115 -0.18 14.12 6.82
CA LEU A 115 -0.78 12.86 6.39
C LEU A 115 -2.18 13.07 5.80
N PHE A 116 -3.01 13.86 6.47
CA PHE A 116 -4.37 14.17 6.04
C PHE A 116 -4.40 14.81 4.66
N LEU A 117 -3.57 15.82 4.43
CA LEU A 117 -3.50 16.48 3.12
C LEU A 117 -3.02 15.51 2.03
N CYS A 118 -2.01 14.68 2.34
CA CYS A 118 -1.52 13.67 1.40
C CYS A 118 -2.62 12.68 0.99
N ILE A 119 -3.42 12.20 1.95
CA ILE A 119 -4.53 11.27 1.70
C ILE A 119 -5.63 11.97 0.88
N THR A 120 -6.12 13.11 1.36
CA THR A 120 -7.23 13.83 0.73
C THR A 120 -6.90 14.24 -0.69
N ALA A 121 -5.74 14.86 -0.92
CA ALA A 121 -5.33 15.30 -2.26
C ALA A 121 -5.12 14.12 -3.21
N SER A 122 -4.50 13.02 -2.76
CA SER A 122 -4.27 11.86 -3.62
C SER A 122 -5.57 11.15 -4.02
N ILE A 123 -6.52 11.02 -3.09
CA ILE A 123 -7.85 10.45 -3.38
C ILE A 123 -8.63 11.37 -4.32
N ALA A 124 -8.62 12.67 -4.04
CA ALA A 124 -9.30 13.64 -4.90
C ALA A 124 -8.80 13.56 -6.34
N CYS A 125 -7.48 13.57 -6.53
CA CYS A 125 -6.89 13.44 -7.87
C CYS A 125 -7.18 12.08 -8.51
N SER A 126 -7.16 11.00 -7.74
CA SER A 126 -7.49 9.67 -8.24
C SER A 126 -8.93 9.58 -8.73
N CYS A 127 -9.89 10.02 -7.91
CA CYS A 127 -11.32 10.01 -8.26
C CYS A 127 -11.63 10.95 -9.43
N LEU A 128 -11.05 12.15 -9.47
CA LEU A 128 -11.21 13.09 -10.58
C LEU A 128 -10.66 12.54 -11.89
N THR A 129 -9.47 11.91 -11.85
CA THR A 129 -8.88 11.27 -13.03
C THR A 129 -9.74 10.12 -13.51
N TYR A 130 -10.21 9.26 -12.60
CA TYR A 130 -11.13 8.17 -12.94
C TYR A 130 -12.37 8.70 -13.66
N THR A 131 -13.05 9.68 -13.06
CA THR A 131 -14.29 10.25 -13.59
C THR A 131 -14.06 10.98 -14.91
N ALA A 132 -12.96 11.71 -15.05
CA ALA A 132 -12.63 12.41 -16.29
C ALA A 132 -12.38 11.42 -17.44
N LEU A 133 -11.64 10.34 -17.20
CA LEU A 133 -11.41 9.29 -18.18
C LEU A 133 -12.70 8.54 -18.53
N LEU A 134 -13.52 8.22 -17.53
CA LEU A 134 -14.80 7.57 -17.77
C LEU A 134 -15.69 8.42 -18.68
N LYS A 135 -15.88 9.71 -18.37
CA LYS A 135 -16.67 10.63 -19.21
C LYS A 135 -16.08 10.78 -20.61
N LEU A 136 -14.76 10.79 -20.74
CA LEU A 136 -14.10 10.83 -22.06
C LEU A 136 -14.39 9.56 -22.87
N LEU A 137 -14.35 8.40 -22.24
CA LEU A 137 -14.67 7.12 -22.90
C LEU A 137 -16.16 7.03 -23.27
N GLU A 138 -17.06 7.50 -22.42
CA GLU A 138 -18.49 7.60 -22.71
C GLU A 138 -18.78 8.50 -23.94
N LEU A 139 -18.05 9.61 -24.05
CA LEU A 139 -18.19 10.53 -25.20
C LEU A 139 -17.70 9.88 -26.51
N ILE A 140 -16.63 9.09 -26.47
CA ILE A 140 -16.03 8.45 -27.65
C ILE A 140 -16.87 7.24 -28.11
N TYR A 141 -17.33 6.43 -27.19
CA TYR A 141 -18.02 5.17 -27.49
C TYR A 141 -19.54 5.24 -27.45
N SER A 142 -20.13 6.40 -27.12
CA SER A 142 -21.58 6.64 -27.02
C SER A 142 -22.35 5.59 -26.21
N VAL A 143 -21.69 4.98 -25.22
CA VAL A 143 -22.26 3.88 -24.41
C VAL A 143 -22.60 4.44 -23.04
N ASN A 144 -23.88 4.49 -22.69
CA ASN A 144 -24.37 4.74 -21.33
C ASN A 144 -24.05 3.52 -20.45
N LEU A 145 -22.80 3.41 -20.02
CA LEU A 145 -22.33 2.32 -19.19
C LEU A 145 -22.32 2.76 -17.73
N GLN A 146 -22.88 1.94 -16.86
CA GLN A 146 -22.86 2.16 -15.40
C GLN A 146 -21.50 1.74 -14.82
N HIS A 147 -20.45 2.49 -15.19
CA HIS A 147 -19.07 2.18 -14.76
C HIS A 147 -18.61 3.03 -13.58
N GLU A 148 -19.53 3.74 -12.95
CA GLU A 148 -19.20 4.72 -11.91
C GLU A 148 -18.60 4.08 -10.64
N ALA A 149 -18.96 2.85 -10.29
CA ALA A 149 -18.50 2.17 -9.08
C ALA A 149 -16.98 1.98 -9.02
N GLY A 150 -16.30 1.96 -10.16
CA GLY A 150 -14.86 1.75 -10.24
C GLY A 150 -14.01 2.86 -9.62
N TYR A 151 -14.56 4.06 -9.34
CA TYR A 151 -13.81 5.11 -8.65
C TYR A 151 -13.33 4.66 -7.26
N ILE A 152 -14.09 3.78 -6.58
CA ILE A 152 -13.70 3.19 -5.30
C ILE A 152 -12.44 2.35 -5.47
N CYS A 153 -12.34 1.61 -6.57
CA CYS A 153 -11.16 0.79 -6.86
C CYS A 153 -9.91 1.64 -7.13
N SER A 154 -10.09 2.83 -7.71
CA SER A 154 -8.96 3.72 -8.00
C SER A 154 -8.25 4.26 -6.76
N MET A 155 -8.86 4.20 -5.57
CA MET A 155 -8.27 4.67 -4.31
C MET A 155 -7.76 3.55 -3.39
N LEU A 156 -7.82 2.28 -3.81
CA LEU A 156 -7.41 1.13 -2.98
C LEU A 156 -5.95 1.22 -2.51
N PHE A 157 -5.08 1.94 -3.22
CA PHE A 157 -3.69 2.14 -2.85
C PHE A 157 -3.50 2.90 -1.52
N ILE A 158 -4.53 3.56 -0.99
CA ILE A 158 -4.53 4.26 0.31
C ILE A 158 -4.84 3.32 1.47
N ILE A 159 -5.53 2.20 1.23
CA ILE A 159 -5.99 1.31 2.30
C ILE A 159 -4.79 0.75 3.06
N PRO A 160 -4.71 0.97 4.37
CA PRO A 160 -3.59 0.55 5.20
C PRO A 160 -3.69 -0.94 5.58
N GLY A 161 -3.68 -1.84 4.58
CA GLY A 161 -3.86 -3.29 4.80
C GLY A 161 -2.79 -3.88 5.72
N PHE A 162 -1.53 -3.50 5.54
CA PHE A 162 -0.44 -4.01 6.37
C PHE A 162 -0.54 -3.57 7.85
N PRO A 163 -0.79 -2.29 8.19
CA PRO A 163 -1.05 -1.89 9.57
C PRO A 163 -2.25 -2.61 10.21
N PHE A 164 -3.30 -2.93 9.45
CA PHE A 164 -4.41 -3.72 9.96
C PHE A 164 -4.00 -5.14 10.36
N ILE A 165 -3.28 -5.83 9.46
CA ILE A 165 -2.84 -7.20 9.72
C ILE A 165 -1.90 -7.22 10.94
N THR A 166 -0.92 -6.32 11.00
CA THR A 166 0.03 -6.26 12.12
C THR A 166 -0.65 -5.87 13.43
N SER A 167 -1.64 -4.97 13.40
CA SER A 167 -2.48 -4.66 14.56
C SER A 167 -3.21 -5.91 15.07
N GLY A 168 -3.82 -6.69 14.17
CA GLY A 168 -4.49 -7.94 14.53
C GLY A 168 -3.54 -8.97 15.16
N ILE A 169 -2.32 -9.09 14.63
CA ILE A 169 -1.29 -9.97 15.18
C ILE A 169 -0.86 -9.51 16.59
N ASP A 170 -0.63 -8.21 16.78
CA ASP A 170 -0.24 -7.65 18.08
C ASP A 170 -1.34 -7.88 19.12
N LEU A 171 -2.62 -7.64 18.76
CA LEU A 171 -3.76 -7.91 19.64
C LEU A 171 -3.89 -9.39 19.98
N ALA A 172 -3.68 -10.28 19.00
CA ALA A 172 -3.71 -11.73 19.23
C ALA A 172 -2.58 -12.21 20.18
N LYS A 173 -1.45 -11.50 20.18
CA LYS A 173 -0.33 -11.73 21.11
C LYS A 173 -0.49 -11.01 22.45
N LEU A 174 -1.64 -10.39 22.70
CA LEU A 174 -1.95 -9.59 23.89
C LEU A 174 -1.06 -8.34 24.07
N ASP A 175 -0.36 -7.90 23.04
CA ASP A 175 0.24 -6.56 22.99
C ASP A 175 -0.83 -5.52 22.62
N ILE A 176 -1.71 -5.28 23.58
CA ILE A 176 -2.90 -4.43 23.38
C ILE A 176 -2.49 -3.00 23.02
N ARG A 177 -1.41 -2.50 23.60
CA ARG A 177 -0.96 -1.11 23.36
C ARG A 177 -0.53 -0.92 21.90
N SER A 178 0.41 -1.71 21.43
CA SER A 178 0.90 -1.61 20.03
C SER A 178 -0.21 -1.90 19.04
N GLY A 179 -1.03 -2.92 19.31
CA GLY A 179 -2.16 -3.29 18.46
C GLY A 179 -3.19 -2.19 18.34
N THR A 180 -3.58 -1.56 19.47
CA THR A 180 -4.56 -0.46 19.47
C THR A 180 -4.02 0.80 18.79
N GLU A 181 -2.76 1.16 19.01
CA GLU A 181 -2.14 2.32 18.35
C GLU A 181 -2.14 2.16 16.82
N ARG A 182 -1.77 0.98 16.29
CA ARG A 182 -1.79 0.68 14.86
C ARG A 182 -3.20 0.61 14.28
N LEU A 183 -4.14 0.03 15.02
CA LEU A 183 -5.54 -0.03 14.62
C LEU A 183 -6.12 1.38 14.49
N THR A 184 -5.93 2.22 15.51
CA THR A 184 -6.40 3.60 15.52
C THR A 184 -5.83 4.40 14.35
N TYR A 185 -4.53 4.27 14.09
CA TYR A 185 -3.89 4.89 12.92
C TYR A 185 -4.54 4.46 11.61
N SER A 186 -4.80 3.16 11.45
CA SER A 186 -5.44 2.61 10.25
C SER A 186 -6.88 3.09 10.09
N LEU A 187 -7.64 3.14 11.17
CA LEU A 187 -9.00 3.66 11.19
C LEU A 187 -9.07 5.14 10.81
N ILE A 188 -8.13 5.95 11.28
CA ILE A 188 -8.04 7.37 10.89
C ILE A 188 -7.82 7.49 9.38
N ILE A 189 -6.88 6.74 8.81
CA ILE A 189 -6.61 6.76 7.36
C ILE A 189 -7.87 6.41 6.58
N ILE A 190 -8.56 5.32 6.94
CA ILE A 190 -9.78 4.89 6.25
C ILE A 190 -10.89 5.92 6.39
N THR A 191 -11.08 6.48 7.59
CA THR A 191 -12.12 7.50 7.81
C THR A 191 -11.89 8.71 6.92
N VAL A 192 -10.66 9.25 6.86
CA VAL A 192 -10.34 10.37 5.98
C VAL A 192 -10.52 9.99 4.51
N ALA A 193 -10.10 8.79 4.11
CA ALA A 193 -10.22 8.29 2.75
C ALA A 193 -11.69 8.18 2.32
N THR A 194 -12.52 7.55 3.15
CA THR A 194 -13.95 7.36 2.86
C THR A 194 -14.72 8.67 2.85
N MET A 195 -14.44 9.58 3.81
CA MET A 195 -15.08 10.91 3.82
C MET A 195 -14.73 11.71 2.56
N THR A 196 -13.44 11.73 2.17
CA THR A 196 -13.01 12.42 0.95
C THR A 196 -13.70 11.86 -0.29
N SER A 197 -13.70 10.54 -0.42
CA SER A 197 -14.33 9.84 -1.54
C SER A 197 -15.85 10.07 -1.60
N TRP A 198 -16.51 10.03 -0.44
CA TRP A 198 -17.94 10.27 -0.34
C TRP A 198 -18.33 11.70 -0.74
N ILE A 199 -17.62 12.71 -0.23
CA ILE A 199 -17.83 14.10 -0.61
C ILE A 199 -17.66 14.29 -2.12
N LEU A 200 -16.61 13.72 -2.70
CA LEU A 200 -16.37 13.80 -4.15
C LEU A 200 -17.46 13.09 -4.95
N SER A 201 -17.91 11.92 -4.50
CA SER A 201 -19.01 11.20 -5.12
C SER A 201 -20.29 12.05 -5.16
N MET A 202 -20.60 12.73 -4.05
CA MET A 202 -21.75 13.65 -4.00
C MET A 202 -21.60 14.86 -4.93
N LEU A 203 -20.41 15.48 -4.96
CA LEU A 203 -20.12 16.64 -5.81
C LEU A 203 -20.15 16.30 -7.31
N LEU A 204 -19.69 15.11 -7.67
CA LEU A 204 -19.64 14.63 -9.06
C LEU A 204 -20.93 13.93 -9.49
N GLY A 205 -21.88 13.70 -8.58
CA GLY A 205 -23.13 13.01 -8.83
C GLY A 205 -22.95 11.52 -9.15
N LEU A 206 -21.86 10.89 -8.67
CA LEU A 206 -21.57 9.49 -8.94
C LEU A 206 -22.53 8.57 -8.17
N LYS A 207 -23.06 7.57 -8.85
CA LYS A 207 -23.93 6.55 -8.25
C LYS A 207 -23.18 5.22 -8.23
N PRO A 208 -22.63 4.78 -7.08
CA PRO A 208 -21.91 3.51 -7.00
C PRO A 208 -22.89 2.34 -7.12
N LEU A 209 -23.24 2.00 -8.36
CA LEU A 209 -24.05 0.82 -8.70
C LEU A 209 -23.13 -0.40 -8.81
N SER A 210 -23.73 -1.60 -8.76
CA SER A 210 -22.99 -2.85 -8.97
C SER A 210 -22.35 -2.88 -10.35
N PHE A 211 -21.17 -3.51 -10.45
CA PHE A 211 -20.50 -3.72 -11.73
C PHE A 211 -21.38 -4.54 -12.68
N LEU A 212 -21.24 -4.27 -13.97
CA LEU A 212 -21.91 -5.06 -15.00
C LEU A 212 -21.34 -6.48 -15.06
N PRO A 213 -22.20 -7.53 -15.15
CA PRO A 213 -21.73 -8.90 -15.22
C PRO A 213 -20.90 -9.13 -16.48
N LEU A 214 -19.68 -9.65 -16.32
CA LEU A 214 -18.79 -10.03 -17.40
C LEU A 214 -19.19 -11.42 -17.93
N HIS A 215 -19.61 -11.50 -19.19
CA HIS A 215 -19.92 -12.76 -19.86
C HIS A 215 -18.64 -13.40 -20.42
N LEU A 216 -17.80 -13.97 -19.54
CA LEU A 216 -16.58 -14.67 -19.90
C LEU A 216 -16.78 -16.19 -19.81
N ALA A 217 -16.11 -16.96 -20.69
CA ALA A 217 -16.03 -18.41 -20.54
C ALA A 217 -15.27 -18.77 -19.25
N LEU A 218 -15.63 -19.90 -18.63
CA LEU A 218 -15.06 -20.32 -17.33
C LEU A 218 -13.53 -20.32 -17.32
N TRP A 219 -12.89 -20.82 -18.38
CA TRP A 219 -11.43 -20.87 -18.49
C TRP A 219 -10.79 -19.47 -18.60
N GLN A 220 -11.43 -18.53 -19.32
CA GLN A 220 -10.99 -17.13 -19.41
C GLN A 220 -11.10 -16.44 -18.06
N TRP A 221 -12.18 -16.74 -17.33
CA TRP A 221 -12.43 -16.17 -16.01
C TRP A 221 -11.36 -16.60 -15.00
N ILE A 222 -11.01 -17.91 -14.99
CA ILE A 222 -9.95 -18.45 -14.15
C ILE A 222 -8.59 -17.82 -14.52
N LEU A 223 -8.26 -17.78 -15.80
CA LEU A 223 -6.98 -17.24 -16.28
C LEU A 223 -6.81 -15.76 -15.92
N PHE A 224 -7.83 -14.95 -16.19
CA PHE A 224 -7.77 -13.51 -15.87
C PHE A 224 -7.74 -13.24 -14.37
N ARG A 225 -8.43 -14.05 -13.56
CA ARG A 225 -8.32 -13.93 -12.10
C ARG A 225 -6.94 -14.26 -11.58
N LEU A 226 -6.31 -15.31 -12.07
CA LEU A 226 -4.95 -15.66 -11.68
C LEU A 226 -3.96 -14.55 -12.06
N LEU A 227 -4.08 -14.01 -13.28
CA LEU A 227 -3.25 -12.88 -13.71
C LEU A 227 -3.50 -11.62 -12.88
N ALA A 228 -4.76 -11.29 -12.63
CA ALA A 228 -5.12 -10.13 -11.82
C ALA A 228 -4.67 -10.29 -10.36
N SER A 229 -4.77 -11.49 -9.77
CA SER A 229 -4.27 -11.76 -8.42
C SER A 229 -2.77 -11.57 -8.36
N PHE A 230 -2.02 -12.17 -9.28
CA PHE A 230 -0.58 -11.99 -9.38
C PHE A 230 -0.20 -10.51 -9.50
N CYS A 231 -0.76 -9.79 -10.47
CA CYS A 231 -0.46 -8.39 -10.72
C CYS A 231 -0.84 -7.48 -9.54
N GLY A 232 -1.97 -7.76 -8.90
CA GLY A 232 -2.45 -7.02 -7.73
C GLY A 232 -1.51 -7.14 -6.55
N VAL A 233 -1.16 -8.37 -6.17
CA VAL A 233 -0.27 -8.63 -5.03
C VAL A 233 1.16 -8.18 -5.33
N PHE A 234 1.66 -8.41 -6.55
CA PHE A 234 2.97 -7.92 -7.00
C PHE A 234 3.06 -6.39 -6.89
N GLY A 235 2.05 -5.66 -7.40
CA GLY A 235 2.02 -4.20 -7.35
C GLY A 235 2.00 -3.67 -5.92
N PHE A 236 1.16 -4.21 -5.04
CA PHE A 236 1.16 -3.82 -3.63
C PHE A 236 2.49 -4.15 -2.93
N SER A 237 3.11 -5.29 -3.23
CA SER A 237 4.41 -5.65 -2.67
C SER A 237 5.50 -4.64 -3.03
N ILE A 238 5.51 -4.15 -4.28
CA ILE A 238 6.40 -3.07 -4.72
C ILE A 238 6.13 -1.76 -3.96
N MET A 239 4.86 -1.43 -3.71
CA MET A 239 4.49 -0.25 -2.93
C MET A 239 5.00 -0.32 -1.49
N PHE A 240 5.14 -1.51 -0.90
CA PHE A 240 5.78 -1.75 0.40
C PHE A 240 7.30 -1.84 0.33
N ASN A 241 7.90 -1.44 -0.79
CA ASN A 241 9.35 -1.44 -1.00
C ASN A 241 9.99 -2.84 -0.94
N SER A 242 9.25 -3.86 -1.40
CA SER A 242 9.77 -5.23 -1.48
C SER A 242 10.76 -5.38 -2.64
N PRO A 243 11.88 -6.12 -2.46
CA PRO A 243 12.72 -6.53 -3.57
C PRO A 243 11.93 -7.30 -4.62
N LEU A 244 12.27 -7.14 -5.90
CA LEU A 244 11.51 -7.73 -7.03
C LEU A 244 11.29 -9.25 -6.88
N ARG A 245 12.28 -9.98 -6.37
CA ARG A 245 12.17 -11.44 -6.14
C ARG A 245 11.09 -11.77 -5.11
N LEU A 246 11.05 -11.03 -3.99
CA LEU A 246 10.04 -11.21 -2.96
C LEU A 246 8.66 -10.77 -3.44
N ALA A 247 8.58 -9.67 -4.19
CA ALA A 247 7.32 -9.21 -4.78
C ALA A 247 6.75 -10.23 -5.77
N ALA A 248 7.60 -10.85 -6.61
CA ALA A 248 7.18 -11.90 -7.53
C ALA A 248 6.73 -13.17 -6.79
N ALA A 249 7.45 -13.60 -5.76
CA ALA A 249 7.06 -14.74 -4.93
C ALA A 249 5.72 -14.50 -4.24
N ALA A 250 5.50 -13.29 -3.68
CA ALA A 250 4.23 -12.92 -3.08
C ALA A 250 3.09 -12.93 -4.11
N GLY A 251 3.34 -12.46 -5.33
CA GLY A 251 2.35 -12.51 -6.42
C GLY A 251 1.97 -13.92 -6.85
N VAL A 252 2.89 -14.89 -6.76
CA VAL A 252 2.59 -16.31 -7.06
C VAL A 252 1.76 -16.98 -5.96
N ILE A 253 1.96 -16.57 -4.71
CA ILE A 253 1.24 -17.12 -3.55
C ILE A 253 -0.17 -16.53 -3.44
N GLY A 254 -0.34 -15.23 -3.78
CA GLY A 254 -1.63 -14.51 -3.70
C GLY A 254 -2.47 -14.71 -4.93
#